data_b416f5c77bb4b18986d5515bb32283e9
#
_entry.id   b416f5c77bb4b18986d5515bb32283e9
#
_cell.length_a   1.000
_cell.length_b   1.000
_cell.length_c   1.000
_cell.angle_alpha   90.00
_cell.angle_beta   90.00
_cell.angle_gamma   90.00
#
_symmetry.space_group_name_H-M   'P 1'
#
loop_
_entity.id
_entity.type
_entity.pdbx_description
1 polymer ?
#
loop_
_entity_poly.entity_id
_entity_poly.type
_entity_poly.pdbx_seq_one_letter_code
_entity_poly.pdbx_strand_id
1 'polypeptide(L)'
;EYVDLIIPRGSNSFVRFVQENTRIPVLGHADGICHVYIDKAADIAKAVEITVDAKTHYPAACNAIETLLVHQYIAPEFLPLVARALQERHVEL
;
A
#
# COMPACT_ATOMS: atom_id res chain seq x y z
N GLU A 1 -14.35 -31.51 -6.78
CA GLU A 1 -15.12 -32.52 -6.05
C GLU A 1 -14.86 -32.47 -4.54
N TYR A 2 -13.63 -32.11 -4.13
CA TYR A 2 -13.21 -32.05 -2.72
C TYR A 2 -12.88 -30.66 -2.22
N VAL A 3 -12.96 -29.62 -3.09
CA VAL A 3 -12.59 -28.25 -2.77
C VAL A 3 -13.77 -27.34 -3.12
N ASP A 4 -14.20 -26.55 -2.16
CA ASP A 4 -15.32 -25.64 -2.30
C ASP A 4 -14.92 -24.19 -2.57
N LEU A 5 -13.69 -23.83 -2.19
CA LEU A 5 -13.15 -22.48 -2.33
C LEU A 5 -11.63 -22.54 -2.51
N ILE A 6 -11.11 -21.71 -3.41
CA ILE A 6 -9.68 -21.54 -3.64
C ILE A 6 -9.26 -20.14 -3.18
N ILE A 7 -8.19 -20.04 -2.41
CA ILE A 7 -7.58 -18.79 -1.98
C ILE A 7 -6.15 -18.75 -2.51
N PRO A 8 -5.92 -18.20 -3.72
CA PRO A 8 -4.59 -18.16 -4.31
C PRO A 8 -3.70 -17.11 -3.65
N ARG A 9 -2.41 -17.39 -3.59
CA ARG A 9 -1.37 -16.47 -3.15
C ARG A 9 -0.28 -16.42 -4.21
N GLY A 10 0.16 -15.22 -4.57
CA GLY A 10 1.20 -15.03 -5.57
C GLY A 10 1.00 -13.76 -6.38
N SER A 11 1.60 -13.74 -7.57
CA SER A 11 1.49 -12.59 -8.49
C SER A 11 0.07 -12.41 -9.04
N ASN A 12 -0.21 -11.22 -9.54
CA ASN A 12 -1.50 -10.92 -10.19
C ASN A 12 -1.78 -11.87 -11.36
N SER A 13 -0.76 -12.20 -12.15
CA SER A 13 -0.88 -13.13 -13.27
C SER A 13 -1.26 -14.54 -12.81
N PHE A 14 -0.68 -14.99 -11.69
CA PHE A 14 -1.02 -16.27 -11.10
C PHE A 14 -2.46 -16.31 -10.59
N VAL A 15 -2.88 -15.27 -9.85
CA VAL A 15 -4.26 -15.17 -9.35
C VAL A 15 -5.27 -15.18 -10.50
N ARG A 16 -5.02 -14.41 -11.55
CA ARG A 16 -5.87 -14.39 -12.75
C ARG A 16 -5.89 -15.75 -13.44
N PHE A 17 -4.73 -16.38 -13.59
CA PHE A 17 -4.64 -17.72 -14.16
C PHE A 17 -5.53 -18.71 -13.40
N VAL A 18 -5.50 -18.70 -12.07
CA VAL A 18 -6.34 -19.57 -11.25
C VAL A 18 -7.83 -19.24 -11.48
N GLN A 19 -8.21 -17.96 -11.48
CA GLN A 19 -9.58 -17.53 -11.68
C GLN A 19 -10.14 -17.97 -13.05
N GLU A 20 -9.33 -17.92 -14.09
CA GLU A 20 -9.73 -18.24 -15.46
C GLU A 20 -9.73 -19.75 -15.75
N ASN A 21 -9.04 -20.54 -14.96
CA ASN A 21 -8.85 -21.98 -15.21
C ASN A 21 -9.55 -22.91 -14.23
N THR A 22 -10.48 -22.38 -13.41
CA THR A 22 -11.26 -23.18 -12.48
C THR A 22 -12.72 -22.78 -12.51
N ARG A 23 -13.61 -23.73 -12.16
CA ARG A 23 -15.04 -23.48 -11.92
C ARG A 23 -15.34 -23.32 -10.43
N ILE A 24 -14.38 -23.61 -9.57
CA ILE A 24 -14.51 -23.44 -8.12
C ILE A 24 -14.43 -21.94 -7.80
N PRO A 25 -15.26 -21.41 -6.91
CA PRO A 25 -15.15 -20.02 -6.46
C PRO A 25 -13.75 -19.69 -5.98
N VAL A 26 -13.22 -18.55 -6.42
CA VAL A 26 -11.87 -18.07 -6.07
C VAL A 26 -11.98 -16.79 -5.27
N LEU A 27 -11.41 -16.78 -4.07
CA LEU A 27 -11.27 -15.59 -3.24
C LEU A 27 -9.84 -15.05 -3.38
N GLY A 28 -9.68 -14.03 -4.19
CA GLY A 28 -8.38 -13.45 -4.44
C GLY A 28 -8.50 -12.04 -5.02
N HIS A 29 -7.37 -11.33 -5.06
CA HIS A 29 -7.27 -10.02 -5.67
C HIS A 29 -6.10 -9.99 -6.66
N ALA A 30 -6.25 -9.21 -7.72
CA ALA A 30 -5.22 -9.04 -8.72
C ALA A 30 -4.31 -7.84 -8.41
N ASP A 31 -4.89 -6.76 -7.90
CA ASP A 31 -4.21 -5.50 -7.64
C ASP A 31 -4.61 -4.94 -6.27
N GLY A 32 -3.66 -4.29 -5.61
CA GLY A 32 -3.92 -3.57 -4.38
C GLY A 32 -3.17 -2.24 -4.44
N ILE A 33 -3.89 -1.12 -4.25
CA ILE A 33 -3.32 0.21 -4.13
C ILE A 33 -3.69 0.76 -2.77
N CYS A 34 -2.69 0.98 -1.92
CA CYS A 34 -2.91 1.43 -0.56
C CYS A 34 -2.66 2.93 -0.42
N HIS A 35 -3.47 3.56 0.39
CA HIS A 35 -3.41 5.00 0.62
C HIS A 35 -3.19 5.30 2.10
N VAL A 36 -2.45 6.36 2.38
CA VAL A 36 -2.40 6.99 3.71
C VAL A 36 -2.93 8.40 3.58
N TYR A 37 -3.84 8.77 4.46
CA TYR A 37 -4.34 10.13 4.56
C TYR A 37 -3.84 10.81 5.83
N ILE A 38 -3.23 11.96 5.67
CA ILE A 38 -2.74 12.79 6.78
C ILE A 38 -3.68 13.97 6.95
N ASP A 39 -4.43 13.94 8.05
CA ASP A 39 -5.40 14.98 8.39
C ASP A 39 -4.71 16.21 8.99
N LYS A 40 -5.43 17.35 8.96
CA LYS A 40 -4.97 18.61 9.55
C LYS A 40 -4.67 18.53 11.05
N ALA A 41 -5.31 17.60 11.76
CA ALA A 41 -5.13 17.39 13.20
C ALA A 41 -4.01 16.40 13.52
N ALA A 42 -3.30 15.88 12.52
CA ALA A 42 -2.25 14.89 12.73
C ALA A 42 -1.03 15.49 13.44
N ASP A 43 -0.40 14.68 14.29
CA ASP A 43 0.93 14.98 14.82
C ASP A 43 1.95 14.80 13.68
N ILE A 44 2.65 15.86 13.32
CA ILE A 44 3.55 15.87 12.15
C ILE A 44 4.67 14.84 12.30
N ALA A 45 5.32 14.75 13.45
CA ALA A 45 6.42 13.81 13.67
C ALA A 45 5.96 12.35 13.53
N LYS A 46 4.83 12.01 14.14
CA LYS A 46 4.22 10.67 14.01
C LYS A 46 3.77 10.39 12.59
N ALA A 47 3.21 11.37 11.91
CA ALA A 47 2.76 11.23 10.52
C ALA A 47 3.92 10.91 9.58
N VAL A 48 5.06 11.57 9.75
CA VAL A 48 6.28 11.27 8.99
C VAL A 48 6.74 9.84 9.26
N GLU A 49 6.87 9.47 10.53
CA GLU A 49 7.31 8.13 10.93
C GLU A 49 6.41 7.02 10.38
N ILE A 50 5.10 7.17 10.54
CA ILE A 50 4.11 6.21 10.03
C ILE A 50 4.18 6.10 8.51
N THR A 51 4.29 7.22 7.80
CA THR A 51 4.35 7.23 6.33
C THR A 51 5.60 6.52 5.83
N VAL A 52 6.75 6.80 6.43
CA VAL A 52 8.03 6.15 6.08
C VAL A 52 7.95 4.65 6.34
N ASP A 53 7.45 4.24 7.49
CA ASP A 53 7.28 2.82 7.83
C ASP A 53 6.32 2.13 6.87
N ALA A 54 5.16 2.71 6.61
CA ALA A 54 4.14 2.16 5.72
C ALA A 54 4.64 1.98 4.28
N LYS A 55 5.61 2.78 3.84
CA LYS A 55 6.24 2.66 2.52
C LYS A 55 7.42 1.71 2.49
N THR A 56 8.26 1.73 3.53
CA THR A 56 9.61 1.14 3.46
C THR A 56 9.80 -0.12 4.28
N HIS A 57 8.89 -0.45 5.19
CA HIS A 57 9.01 -1.65 6.03
C HIS A 57 9.07 -2.92 5.18
N TYR A 58 8.15 -3.05 4.23
CA TYR A 58 8.17 -4.15 3.26
C TYR A 58 7.58 -3.66 1.93
N PRO A 59 8.36 -2.98 1.09
CA PRO A 59 7.83 -2.28 -0.09
C PRO A 59 7.24 -3.19 -1.17
N ALA A 60 7.60 -4.47 -1.17
CA ALA A 60 7.04 -5.45 -2.11
C ALA A 60 5.68 -6.01 -1.67
N ALA A 61 5.24 -5.73 -0.45
CA ALA A 61 3.96 -6.21 0.04
C ALA A 61 2.78 -5.43 -0.57
N CYS A 62 1.67 -6.14 -0.79
CA CYS A 62 0.45 -5.53 -1.33
C CYS A 62 -0.20 -4.49 -0.40
N ASN A 63 0.22 -4.42 0.86
CA ASN A 63 -0.24 -3.44 1.85
C ASN A 63 0.74 -2.28 2.05
N ALA A 64 1.83 -2.22 1.30
CA ALA A 64 2.69 -1.04 1.28
C ALA A 64 1.98 0.12 0.57
N ILE A 65 2.13 1.34 1.08
CA ILE A 65 1.46 2.49 0.50
C ILE A 65 2.06 2.90 -0.85
N GLU A 66 1.19 3.36 -1.74
CA GLU A 66 1.56 3.91 -3.05
C GLU A 66 1.12 5.35 -3.19
N THR A 67 0.05 5.74 -2.50
CA THR A 67 -0.50 7.09 -2.56
C THR A 67 -0.55 7.71 -1.17
N LEU A 68 -0.02 8.90 -1.05
CA LEU A 68 -0.06 9.72 0.14
C LEU A 68 -0.97 10.93 -0.10
N LEU A 69 -2.04 11.01 0.68
CA LEU A 69 -2.99 12.11 0.65
C LEU A 69 -2.75 13.00 1.86
N VAL A 70 -2.59 14.29 1.66
CA VAL A 70 -2.28 15.24 2.74
C VAL A 70 -3.29 16.37 2.71
N HIS A 71 -3.86 16.69 3.89
CA HIS A 71 -4.75 17.83 4.00
C HIS A 71 -3.98 19.11 3.63
N GLN A 72 -4.58 19.95 2.79
CA GLN A 72 -3.92 21.14 2.24
C GLN A 72 -3.37 22.10 3.31
N TYR A 73 -3.99 22.11 4.48
CA TYR A 73 -3.64 23.03 5.57
C TYR A 73 -2.25 22.73 6.17
N ILE A 74 -1.87 21.44 6.26
CA ILE A 74 -0.58 21.02 6.82
C ILE A 74 0.45 20.63 5.75
N ALA A 75 0.05 20.60 4.50
CA ALA A 75 0.93 20.19 3.40
C ALA A 75 2.23 21.02 3.35
N PRO A 76 2.23 22.36 3.48
CA PRO A 76 3.47 23.15 3.45
C PRO A 76 4.47 22.77 4.54
N GLU A 77 4.01 22.34 5.70
CA GLU A 77 4.86 21.90 6.82
C GLU A 77 5.26 20.44 6.71
N PHE A 78 4.33 19.57 6.34
CA PHE A 78 4.50 18.13 6.34
C PHE A 78 5.31 17.62 5.12
N LEU A 79 5.00 18.11 3.92
CA LEU A 79 5.58 17.57 2.69
C LEU A 79 7.12 17.65 2.63
N PRO A 80 7.77 18.77 3.01
CA PRO A 80 9.24 18.83 3.02
C PRO A 80 9.88 17.80 3.96
N LEU A 81 9.25 17.57 5.12
CA LEU A 81 9.76 16.64 6.12
C LEU A 81 9.64 15.19 5.67
N VAL A 82 8.46 14.80 5.16
CA VAL A 82 8.24 13.43 4.69
C VAL A 82 9.04 13.14 3.43
N ALA A 83 9.17 14.11 2.52
CA ALA A 83 9.97 13.94 1.30
C ALA A 83 11.43 13.66 1.63
N ARG A 84 12.02 14.42 2.56
CA ARG A 84 13.39 14.17 3.02
C ARG A 84 13.54 12.79 3.65
N ALA A 85 12.63 12.41 4.54
CA ALA A 85 12.67 11.12 5.21
C ALA A 85 12.54 9.94 4.22
N LEU A 86 11.70 10.08 3.20
CA LEU A 86 11.55 9.06 2.15
C LEU A 86 12.80 8.99 1.25
N GLN A 87 13.38 10.12 0.89
CA GLN A 87 14.62 10.16 0.10
C GLN A 87 15.79 9.49 0.83
N GLU A 88 15.89 9.64 2.15
CA GLU A 88 16.87 8.93 2.98
C GLU A 88 16.72 7.41 2.92
N ARG A 89 15.52 6.93 2.60
CA ARG A 89 15.20 5.50 2.39
C ARG A 89 15.20 5.11 0.92
N HIS A 90 15.76 5.94 0.03
CA HIS A 90 15.84 5.69 -1.40
C HIS A 90 14.49 5.50 -2.10
N VAL A 91 13.45 6.19 -1.61
CA VAL A 91 12.14 6.22 -2.24
C VAL A 91 12.13 7.33 -3.29
N GLU A 92 11.74 6.98 -4.50
CA GLU A 92 11.51 7.92 -5.59
C GLU A 92 10.10 8.53 -5.47
N LEU A 93 9.99 9.85 -5.65
CA LEU A 93 8.73 10.59 -5.47
C LEU A 93 8.20 11.12 -6.81
#